data_6c985cde8b29332574672d20cef34aa5
#
_entry.id   6c985cde8b29332574672d20cef34aa5
#
_cell.length_a   1.000
_cell.length_b   1.000
_cell.length_c   1.000
_cell.angle_alpha   90.00
_cell.angle_beta   90.00
_cell.angle_gamma   90.00
#
_symmetry.space_group_name_H-M   'P 1'
#
loop_
_entity.id
_entity.type
_entity.pdbx_description
1 polymer ?
#
loop_
_entity_poly.entity_id
_entity_poly.type
_entity_poly.pdbx_seq_one_letter_code
_entity_poly.pdbx_strand_id
1 'polypeptide(L)'
;MKFFGFNKNKPEDYNSGRDADSLRAFALDKIKSEVNSKAKGKSSSSKSSGGSSSGSSSSGGKATDDRDVIVLTDANFDQTIYGSKDIWMVEFYAPWCGHCKALEPEWNQAAADMKGKVKFAKVDATENTDLARKFGVQGYPTIKYFDYGEKSSPRDAKPYEGAREAAGLKAFASDLLDKADIEPDLWELFNQKVYDGECKGTTICIISFLPNIYESSADERNTYLSTIMQVAKSNRKYPFTFFWL
;
A
#
# COMPACT_ATOMS: atom_id res chain seq x y z
N MET A 1 -16.70 14.30 24.06
CA MET A 1 -15.93 14.17 22.81
C MET A 1 -16.76 13.34 21.85
N LYS A 2 -16.70 13.63 20.54
CA LYS A 2 -17.47 12.88 19.53
C LYS A 2 -16.55 12.12 18.61
N PHE A 3 -16.88 10.86 18.35
CA PHE A 3 -16.16 10.02 17.38
C PHE A 3 -16.97 9.95 16.07
N PHE A 4 -16.31 10.23 14.96
CA PHE A 4 -16.87 10.14 13.62
C PHE A 4 -16.26 8.92 12.91
N GLY A 5 -17.00 7.82 12.83
CA GLY A 5 -16.62 6.65 12.05
C GLY A 5 -16.85 6.82 10.55
N PHE A 6 -16.97 5.71 9.81
CA PHE A 6 -17.22 5.75 8.36
C PHE A 6 -18.54 6.45 7.97
N ASN A 7 -19.51 6.48 8.86
CA ASN A 7 -20.73 7.28 8.66
C ASN A 7 -20.60 8.63 9.37
N LYS A 8 -20.13 9.64 8.65
CA LYS A 8 -19.91 11.00 9.15
C LYS A 8 -21.17 11.70 9.65
N ASN A 9 -22.37 11.21 9.25
CA ASN A 9 -23.66 11.80 9.64
C ASN A 9 -24.17 11.25 10.99
N LYS A 10 -23.48 10.28 11.59
CA LYS A 10 -23.90 9.68 12.86
C LYS A 10 -22.73 9.60 13.83
N PRO A 11 -22.35 10.73 14.47
CA PRO A 11 -21.28 10.72 15.46
C PRO A 11 -21.68 9.97 16.72
N GLU A 12 -20.75 9.20 17.28
CA GLU A 12 -20.92 8.52 18.56
C GLU A 12 -20.26 9.31 19.70
N ASP A 13 -20.87 9.28 20.88
CA ASP A 13 -20.30 9.92 22.05
C ASP A 13 -19.18 9.08 22.64
N TYR A 14 -18.01 9.70 22.82
CA TYR A 14 -16.89 9.11 23.54
C TYR A 14 -17.00 9.44 25.02
N ASN A 15 -17.23 8.42 25.85
CA ASN A 15 -17.48 8.54 27.30
C ASN A 15 -16.42 7.83 28.15
N SER A 16 -15.29 7.40 27.56
CA SER A 16 -14.18 6.76 28.29
C SER A 16 -13.11 7.76 28.76
N GLY A 17 -12.04 7.27 29.35
CA GLY A 17 -10.93 8.11 29.84
C GLY A 17 -10.34 9.05 28.79
N ARG A 18 -9.90 10.22 29.23
CA ARG A 18 -9.31 11.25 28.33
C ARG A 18 -7.80 11.13 28.21
N ASP A 19 -7.22 10.06 28.71
CA ASP A 19 -5.81 9.73 28.53
C ASP A 19 -5.55 9.10 27.15
N ALA A 20 -4.28 9.15 26.73
CA ALA A 20 -3.87 8.69 25.40
C ALA A 20 -4.15 7.20 25.16
N ASP A 21 -4.02 6.36 26.20
CA ASP A 21 -4.20 4.92 26.07
C ASP A 21 -5.67 4.55 25.94
N SER A 22 -6.56 5.21 26.68
CA SER A 22 -8.02 5.04 26.56
C SER A 22 -8.54 5.50 25.21
N LEU A 23 -8.04 6.62 24.68
CA LEU A 23 -8.37 7.12 23.36
C LEU A 23 -7.89 6.16 22.26
N ARG A 24 -6.66 5.65 22.39
CA ARG A 24 -6.08 4.67 21.44
C ARG A 24 -6.87 3.37 21.44
N ALA A 25 -7.15 2.82 22.63
CA ALA A 25 -7.91 1.58 22.77
C ALA A 25 -9.30 1.68 22.12
N PHE A 26 -10.02 2.77 22.40
CA PHE A 26 -11.34 3.02 21.80
C PHE A 26 -11.28 3.13 20.28
N ALA A 27 -10.33 3.91 19.75
CA ALA A 27 -10.18 4.10 18.31
C ALA A 27 -9.85 2.77 17.61
N LEU A 28 -8.95 1.97 18.16
CA LEU A 28 -8.59 0.65 17.62
C LEU A 28 -9.75 -0.33 17.65
N ASP A 29 -10.54 -0.35 18.72
CA ASP A 29 -11.72 -1.22 18.84
C ASP A 29 -12.78 -0.85 17.81
N LYS A 30 -13.06 0.43 17.64
CA LYS A 30 -14.00 0.94 16.62
C LYS A 30 -13.55 0.62 15.20
N ILE A 31 -12.29 0.83 14.87
CA ILE A 31 -11.73 0.48 13.56
C ILE A 31 -11.86 -1.03 13.31
N LYS A 32 -11.50 -1.88 14.29
CA LYS A 32 -11.63 -3.33 14.18
C LYS A 32 -13.07 -3.77 13.99
N SER A 33 -14.02 -3.19 14.74
CA SER A 33 -15.44 -3.53 14.63
C SER A 33 -16.02 -3.16 13.26
N GLU A 34 -15.65 -2.00 12.72
CA GLU A 34 -16.15 -1.55 11.42
C GLU A 34 -15.51 -2.31 10.25
N VAL A 35 -14.23 -2.64 10.31
CA VAL A 35 -13.56 -3.50 9.32
C VAL A 35 -14.20 -4.88 9.30
N ASN A 36 -14.46 -5.49 10.47
CA ASN A 36 -15.11 -6.79 10.58
C ASN A 36 -16.57 -6.77 10.09
N SER A 37 -17.30 -5.68 10.30
CA SER A 37 -18.68 -5.55 9.82
C SER A 37 -18.75 -5.47 8.29
N LYS A 38 -17.80 -4.75 7.65
CA LYS A 38 -17.70 -4.69 6.18
C LYS A 38 -17.22 -6.01 5.56
N ALA A 39 -16.37 -6.76 6.25
CA ALA A 39 -15.95 -8.08 5.80
C ALA A 39 -17.08 -9.10 5.81
N LYS A 40 -18.02 -9.00 6.77
CA LYS A 40 -19.23 -9.86 6.86
C LYS A 40 -20.37 -9.45 5.94
N GLY A 41 -20.41 -8.21 5.46
CA GLY A 41 -21.51 -7.67 4.63
C GLY A 41 -21.53 -8.12 3.16
N LYS A 42 -20.62 -8.98 2.71
CA LYS A 42 -20.61 -9.56 1.34
C LYS A 42 -21.11 -11.00 1.25
N SER A 43 -21.84 -11.47 2.26
CA SER A 43 -22.46 -12.80 2.23
C SER A 43 -23.97 -12.69 2.51
N SER A 44 -24.76 -12.28 1.54
CA SER A 44 -26.20 -12.53 1.52
C SER A 44 -26.60 -13.03 0.14
N SER A 45 -26.70 -14.31 0.04
CA SER A 45 -27.82 -15.19 -0.33
C SER A 45 -28.63 -14.80 -1.58
N SER A 46 -28.50 -15.61 -2.60
CA SER A 46 -29.68 -16.04 -3.36
C SER A 46 -29.64 -17.56 -3.51
N LYS A 47 -30.61 -18.21 -2.84
CA LYS A 47 -31.01 -19.58 -3.11
C LYS A 47 -31.77 -19.61 -4.44
N SER A 48 -31.38 -20.48 -5.35
CA SER A 48 -32.33 -21.19 -6.20
C SER A 48 -31.74 -22.53 -6.65
N SER A 49 -32.61 -23.48 -6.57
CA SER A 49 -32.56 -24.90 -6.72
C SER A 49 -31.99 -25.45 -8.04
N GLY A 50 -31.30 -26.58 -7.90
CA GLY A 50 -31.51 -27.79 -8.73
C GLY A 50 -30.73 -27.87 -10.03
N GLY A 51 -29.86 -28.90 -10.15
CA GLY A 51 -29.37 -29.40 -11.43
C GLY A 51 -27.98 -30.03 -11.33
N SER A 52 -27.93 -31.33 -11.08
CA SER A 52 -26.73 -32.16 -11.21
C SER A 52 -26.24 -32.20 -12.65
N SER A 53 -24.99 -31.90 -12.89
CA SER A 53 -24.20 -32.55 -13.96
C SER A 53 -22.73 -32.38 -13.70
N SER A 54 -22.03 -33.47 -13.65
CA SER A 54 -20.60 -33.70 -13.60
C SER A 54 -19.86 -33.06 -14.78
N GLY A 55 -18.74 -32.43 -14.53
CA GLY A 55 -17.84 -32.07 -15.61
C GLY A 55 -16.77 -31.04 -15.22
N SER A 56 -15.54 -31.52 -15.13
CA SER A 56 -14.26 -30.81 -15.33
C SER A 56 -13.98 -29.54 -14.49
N SER A 57 -13.10 -29.71 -13.57
CA SER A 57 -12.33 -28.63 -12.91
C SER A 57 -11.51 -27.83 -13.93
N SER A 58 -12.06 -26.73 -14.41
CA SER A 58 -11.28 -25.62 -14.92
C SER A 58 -11.18 -24.59 -13.79
N SER A 59 -9.99 -24.44 -13.24
CA SER A 59 -9.64 -23.35 -12.34
C SER A 59 -9.88 -22.03 -13.07
N GLY A 60 -11.04 -21.43 -12.83
CA GLY A 60 -11.37 -20.09 -13.28
C GLY A 60 -10.43 -19.10 -12.59
N GLY A 61 -9.35 -18.72 -13.26
CA GLY A 61 -8.50 -17.63 -12.85
C GLY A 61 -9.36 -16.38 -12.73
N LYS A 62 -9.49 -15.86 -11.52
CA LYS A 62 -10.03 -14.54 -11.26
C LYS A 62 -9.15 -13.58 -12.06
N ALA A 63 -9.71 -12.96 -13.10
CA ALA A 63 -9.00 -11.92 -13.86
C ALA A 63 -8.61 -10.83 -12.86
N THR A 64 -7.38 -10.84 -12.44
CA THR A 64 -6.82 -9.81 -11.55
C THR A 64 -6.47 -8.62 -12.42
N ASP A 65 -6.97 -7.48 -12.02
CA ASP A 65 -6.74 -6.20 -12.65
C ASP A 65 -5.25 -5.83 -12.55
N ASP A 66 -4.59 -5.64 -13.67
CA ASP A 66 -3.16 -5.28 -13.75
C ASP A 66 -2.88 -3.77 -13.77
N ARG A 67 -3.91 -2.94 -13.53
CA ARG A 67 -3.82 -1.47 -13.57
C ARG A 67 -2.78 -0.87 -12.63
N ASP A 68 -2.42 -1.60 -11.57
CA ASP A 68 -1.44 -1.17 -10.58
C ASP A 68 -0.04 -1.72 -10.84
N VAL A 69 0.16 -2.47 -11.95
CA VAL A 69 1.46 -2.98 -12.41
C VAL A 69 1.96 -2.13 -13.57
N ILE A 70 3.16 -1.58 -13.43
CA ILE A 70 3.76 -0.70 -14.43
C ILE A 70 4.54 -1.53 -15.45
N VAL A 71 4.23 -1.35 -16.73
CA VAL A 71 4.99 -2.01 -17.81
C VAL A 71 6.25 -1.20 -18.10
N LEU A 72 7.40 -1.86 -17.95
CA LEU A 72 8.72 -1.27 -18.24
C LEU A 72 9.31 -1.85 -19.52
N THR A 73 9.97 -1.01 -20.26
CA THR A 73 10.65 -1.31 -21.52
C THR A 73 12.07 -0.75 -21.51
N ASP A 74 12.90 -1.16 -22.46
CA ASP A 74 14.26 -0.59 -22.68
C ASP A 74 14.23 0.95 -22.77
N ALA A 75 13.12 1.52 -23.28
CA ALA A 75 12.98 2.96 -23.49
C ALA A 75 12.59 3.74 -22.23
N ASN A 76 11.78 3.16 -21.32
CA ASN A 76 11.23 3.91 -20.19
C ASN A 76 11.83 3.54 -18.83
N PHE A 77 12.59 2.44 -18.75
CA PHE A 77 13.09 1.90 -17.49
C PHE A 77 13.94 2.92 -16.71
N ASP A 78 14.97 3.48 -17.36
CA ASP A 78 15.91 4.37 -16.69
C ASP A 78 15.21 5.64 -16.16
N GLN A 79 14.32 6.22 -16.95
CA GLN A 79 13.54 7.38 -16.51
C GLN A 79 12.59 7.04 -15.36
N THR A 80 11.97 5.86 -15.39
CA THR A 80 10.95 5.46 -14.40
C THR A 80 11.59 5.02 -13.10
N ILE A 81 12.59 4.14 -13.15
CA ILE A 81 13.22 3.57 -11.95
C ILE A 81 14.26 4.51 -11.35
N TYR A 82 15.22 4.99 -12.16
CA TYR A 82 16.29 5.86 -11.68
C TYR A 82 15.83 7.29 -11.45
N GLY A 83 14.75 7.72 -12.11
CA GLY A 83 14.11 9.02 -11.85
C GLY A 83 13.23 9.07 -10.61
N SER A 84 13.10 7.97 -9.86
CA SER A 84 12.21 7.85 -8.72
C SER A 84 12.95 7.39 -7.47
N LYS A 85 12.57 7.94 -6.32
CA LYS A 85 13.05 7.48 -5.00
C LYS A 85 12.22 6.32 -4.43
N ASP A 86 11.12 5.94 -5.09
CA ASP A 86 10.20 4.91 -4.62
C ASP A 86 10.88 3.54 -4.48
N ILE A 87 10.30 2.70 -3.63
CA ILE A 87 10.63 1.27 -3.60
C ILE A 87 9.99 0.62 -4.81
N TRP A 88 10.77 -0.20 -5.52
CA TRP A 88 10.28 -0.93 -6.68
C TRP A 88 10.48 -2.42 -6.54
N MET A 89 9.47 -3.18 -6.98
CA MET A 89 9.59 -4.62 -7.26
C MET A 89 9.36 -4.82 -8.77
N VAL A 90 10.29 -5.50 -9.43
CA VAL A 90 10.30 -5.67 -10.89
C VAL A 90 10.38 -7.14 -11.24
N GLU A 91 9.37 -7.64 -11.96
CA GLU A 91 9.34 -8.99 -12.53
C GLU A 91 9.88 -8.94 -13.95
N PHE A 92 10.88 -9.77 -14.25
CA PHE A 92 11.31 -10.08 -15.61
C PHE A 92 10.67 -11.40 -16.02
N TYR A 93 9.81 -11.37 -17.02
CA TYR A 93 9.01 -12.51 -17.44
C TYR A 93 9.16 -12.83 -18.93
N ALA A 94 8.63 -13.97 -19.35
CA ALA A 94 8.40 -14.32 -20.75
C ALA A 94 6.93 -14.73 -20.95
N PRO A 95 6.24 -14.32 -22.04
CA PRO A 95 4.83 -14.60 -22.26
C PRO A 95 4.46 -16.10 -22.33
N TRP A 96 5.40 -16.91 -22.74
CA TRP A 96 5.23 -18.37 -22.84
C TRP A 96 5.58 -19.13 -21.55
N CYS A 97 6.12 -18.45 -20.53
CA CYS A 97 6.56 -19.08 -19.28
C CYS A 97 5.39 -19.45 -18.37
N GLY A 98 5.22 -20.74 -18.09
CA GLY A 98 4.14 -21.23 -17.23
C GLY A 98 4.22 -20.73 -15.79
N HIS A 99 5.43 -20.61 -15.22
CA HIS A 99 5.64 -20.07 -13.87
C HIS A 99 5.32 -18.58 -13.79
N CYS A 100 5.56 -17.80 -14.86
CA CYS A 100 5.20 -16.39 -14.91
C CYS A 100 3.68 -16.22 -14.95
N LYS A 101 2.98 -17.05 -15.74
CA LYS A 101 1.51 -17.06 -15.76
C LYS A 101 0.89 -17.41 -14.41
N ALA A 102 1.53 -18.31 -13.65
CA ALA A 102 1.08 -18.63 -12.30
C ALA A 102 1.35 -17.50 -11.30
N LEU A 103 2.43 -16.73 -11.50
CA LEU A 103 2.78 -15.59 -10.67
C LEU A 103 1.92 -14.36 -10.96
N GLU A 104 1.45 -14.16 -12.18
CA GLU A 104 0.73 -12.96 -12.61
C GLU A 104 -0.44 -12.58 -11.70
N PRO A 105 -1.38 -13.47 -11.31
CA PRO A 105 -2.46 -13.12 -10.39
C PRO A 105 -1.96 -12.70 -9.00
N GLU A 106 -0.92 -13.35 -8.50
CA GLU A 106 -0.31 -13.03 -7.21
C GLU A 106 0.42 -11.68 -7.24
N TRP A 107 1.11 -11.41 -8.34
CA TRP A 107 1.80 -10.14 -8.59
C TRP A 107 0.82 -8.98 -8.64
N ASN A 108 -0.26 -9.12 -9.40
CA ASN A 108 -1.31 -8.11 -9.54
C ASN A 108 -2.03 -7.85 -8.21
N GLN A 109 -2.28 -8.91 -7.41
CA GLN A 109 -2.87 -8.76 -6.08
C GLN A 109 -1.93 -8.02 -5.13
N ALA A 110 -0.64 -8.37 -5.13
CA ALA A 110 0.36 -7.68 -4.30
C ALA A 110 0.50 -6.21 -4.71
N ALA A 111 0.50 -5.91 -6.01
CA ALA A 111 0.55 -4.55 -6.53
C ALA A 111 -0.65 -3.72 -6.06
N ALA A 112 -1.86 -4.27 -6.13
CA ALA A 112 -3.08 -3.61 -5.67
C ALA A 112 -3.06 -3.35 -4.15
N ASP A 113 -2.59 -4.32 -3.36
CA ASP A 113 -2.48 -4.22 -1.90
C ASP A 113 -1.44 -3.18 -1.45
N MET A 114 -0.37 -3.02 -2.25
CA MET A 114 0.75 -2.11 -1.95
C MET A 114 0.67 -0.78 -2.70
N LYS A 115 -0.45 -0.53 -3.38
CA LYS A 115 -0.68 0.71 -4.14
C LYS A 115 -0.36 1.96 -3.34
N GLY A 116 0.41 2.86 -3.96
CA GLY A 116 0.85 4.11 -3.34
C GLY A 116 1.97 3.99 -2.30
N LYS A 117 2.46 2.77 -2.03
CA LYS A 117 3.53 2.49 -1.05
C LYS A 117 4.76 1.88 -1.70
N VAL A 118 4.57 0.81 -2.46
CA VAL A 118 5.62 0.14 -3.22
C VAL A 118 5.14 0.01 -4.66
N LYS A 119 5.99 0.31 -5.60
CA LYS A 119 5.72 0.20 -7.04
C LYS A 119 6.00 -1.22 -7.52
N PHE A 120 5.05 -1.81 -8.21
CA PHE A 120 5.22 -3.09 -8.88
C PHE A 120 5.30 -2.88 -10.38
N ALA A 121 6.24 -3.53 -11.01
CA ALA A 121 6.48 -3.42 -12.44
C ALA A 121 6.76 -4.78 -13.08
N LYS A 122 6.53 -4.88 -14.39
CA LYS A 122 6.87 -6.06 -15.19
C LYS A 122 7.63 -5.66 -16.45
N VAL A 123 8.58 -6.50 -16.85
CA VAL A 123 9.40 -6.37 -18.06
C VAL A 123 9.27 -7.64 -18.87
N ASP A 124 8.78 -7.56 -20.10
CA ASP A 124 8.91 -8.67 -21.03
C ASP A 124 10.37 -8.75 -21.49
N ALA A 125 11.08 -9.72 -20.91
CA ALA A 125 12.51 -9.90 -21.18
C ALA A 125 12.81 -10.54 -22.54
N THR A 126 11.75 -10.99 -23.25
CA THR A 126 11.90 -11.50 -24.63
C THR A 126 11.93 -10.38 -25.66
N GLU A 127 11.24 -9.27 -25.36
CA GLU A 127 11.23 -8.06 -26.18
C GLU A 127 12.30 -7.05 -25.73
N ASN A 128 12.51 -6.92 -24.39
CA ASN A 128 13.43 -5.98 -23.79
C ASN A 128 14.75 -6.67 -23.40
N THR A 129 15.47 -7.11 -24.42
CA THR A 129 16.68 -7.95 -24.26
C THR A 129 17.87 -7.20 -23.67
N ASP A 130 17.92 -5.87 -23.82
CA ASP A 130 18.97 -5.05 -23.23
C ASP A 130 18.80 -4.96 -21.72
N LEU A 131 17.58 -4.78 -21.22
CA LEU A 131 17.28 -4.89 -19.79
C LEU A 131 17.57 -6.30 -19.26
N ALA A 132 17.14 -7.34 -19.96
CA ALA A 132 17.39 -8.72 -19.54
C ALA A 132 18.89 -8.97 -19.36
N ARG A 133 19.72 -8.51 -20.29
CA ARG A 133 21.18 -8.58 -20.23
C ARG A 133 21.77 -7.71 -19.10
N LYS A 134 21.31 -6.45 -19.02
CA LYS A 134 21.73 -5.44 -18.03
C LYS A 134 21.53 -5.95 -16.59
N PHE A 135 20.42 -6.67 -16.34
CA PHE A 135 20.07 -7.21 -15.02
C PHE A 135 20.46 -8.69 -14.83
N GLY A 136 21.15 -9.30 -15.80
CA GLY A 136 21.64 -10.67 -15.70
C GLY A 136 20.52 -11.70 -15.54
N VAL A 137 19.43 -11.56 -16.29
CA VAL A 137 18.29 -12.48 -16.28
C VAL A 137 18.68 -13.78 -16.98
N GLN A 138 18.70 -14.89 -16.25
CA GLN A 138 19.09 -16.22 -16.77
C GLN A 138 17.88 -17.18 -16.84
N GLY A 139 16.74 -16.81 -16.29
CA GLY A 139 15.54 -17.64 -16.26
C GLY A 139 14.29 -16.83 -15.87
N TYR A 140 13.12 -17.44 -15.99
CA TYR A 140 11.84 -16.77 -15.76
C TYR A 140 10.97 -17.51 -14.75
N PRO A 141 10.23 -16.78 -13.88
CA PRO A 141 10.38 -15.35 -13.65
C PRO A 141 11.64 -15.04 -12.82
N THR A 142 12.31 -13.93 -13.12
CA THR A 142 13.33 -13.34 -12.26
C THR A 142 12.72 -12.09 -11.63
N ILE A 143 12.77 -11.99 -10.30
CA ILE A 143 12.24 -10.84 -9.56
C ILE A 143 13.41 -10.09 -8.94
N LYS A 144 13.43 -8.77 -9.15
CA LYS A 144 14.38 -7.87 -8.50
C LYS A 144 13.64 -6.76 -7.78
N TYR A 145 14.30 -6.18 -6.78
CA TYR A 145 13.77 -5.02 -6.07
C TYR A 145 14.83 -3.93 -5.93
N PHE A 146 14.35 -2.72 -5.75
CA PHE A 146 15.14 -1.53 -5.47
C PHE A 146 14.64 -0.92 -4.18
N ASP A 147 15.56 -0.60 -3.29
CA ASP A 147 15.25 0.10 -2.06
C ASP A 147 14.78 1.54 -2.30
N TYR A 148 14.24 2.14 -1.28
CA TYR A 148 13.94 3.58 -1.28
C TYR A 148 15.22 4.39 -1.41
N GLY A 149 15.15 5.50 -2.15
CA GLY A 149 16.25 6.45 -2.32
C GLY A 149 16.74 6.54 -3.76
N GLU A 150 17.85 7.24 -3.93
CA GLU A 150 18.49 7.45 -5.23
C GLU A 150 18.97 6.12 -5.84
N LYS A 151 18.70 5.95 -7.14
CA LYS A 151 19.09 4.79 -7.92
C LYS A 151 19.78 5.28 -9.18
N SER A 152 20.88 4.67 -9.55
CA SER A 152 21.68 5.14 -10.69
C SER A 152 22.22 4.01 -11.56
N SER A 153 22.14 2.78 -11.10
CA SER A 153 22.78 1.66 -11.77
C SER A 153 22.05 0.33 -11.60
N PRO A 154 22.28 -0.65 -12.45
CA PRO A 154 21.78 -2.01 -12.28
C PRO A 154 22.23 -2.70 -11.00
N ARG A 155 23.31 -2.21 -10.37
CA ARG A 155 23.84 -2.76 -9.10
C ARG A 155 22.96 -2.44 -7.91
N ASP A 156 22.09 -1.43 -8.04
CA ASP A 156 21.13 -1.06 -7.02
C ASP A 156 19.97 -2.05 -6.95
N ALA A 157 19.80 -2.87 -8.01
CA ALA A 157 18.82 -3.95 -8.06
C ALA A 157 19.32 -5.18 -7.28
N LYS A 158 18.54 -5.59 -6.29
CA LYS A 158 18.78 -6.79 -5.49
C LYS A 158 17.87 -7.93 -5.91
N PRO A 159 18.31 -9.19 -5.86
CA PRO A 159 17.43 -10.32 -6.18
C PRO A 159 16.39 -10.52 -5.08
N TYR A 160 15.16 -10.85 -5.47
CA TYR A 160 14.13 -11.35 -4.57
C TYR A 160 14.07 -12.87 -4.68
N GLU A 161 14.31 -13.56 -3.58
CA GLU A 161 14.32 -15.03 -3.50
C GLU A 161 13.21 -15.57 -2.58
N GLY A 162 12.24 -14.73 -2.22
CA GLY A 162 11.15 -15.07 -1.32
C GLY A 162 10.00 -15.83 -2.01
N ALA A 163 8.93 -16.03 -1.25
CA ALA A 163 7.73 -16.68 -1.73
C ALA A 163 7.04 -15.86 -2.84
N ARG A 164 6.57 -16.56 -3.88
CA ARG A 164 5.93 -15.95 -5.06
C ARG A 164 4.42 -15.75 -4.93
N GLU A 165 3.88 -15.97 -3.76
CA GLU A 165 2.47 -15.74 -3.42
C GLU A 165 2.26 -14.27 -3.02
N ALA A 166 1.07 -13.74 -3.24
CA ALA A 166 0.73 -12.34 -2.92
C ALA A 166 1.05 -11.98 -1.46
N ALA A 167 0.78 -12.89 -0.53
CA ALA A 167 1.07 -12.67 0.89
C ALA A 167 2.58 -12.53 1.15
N GLY A 168 3.43 -13.34 0.53
CA GLY A 168 4.88 -13.29 0.66
C GLY A 168 5.47 -12.02 0.03
N LEU A 169 5.04 -11.68 -1.18
CA LEU A 169 5.42 -10.46 -1.88
C LEU A 169 5.07 -9.21 -1.07
N LYS A 170 3.85 -9.17 -0.53
CA LYS A 170 3.36 -8.07 0.32
C LYS A 170 4.13 -7.97 1.63
N ALA A 171 4.41 -9.09 2.30
CA ALA A 171 5.17 -9.09 3.55
C ALA A 171 6.58 -8.53 3.32
N PHE A 172 7.24 -8.94 2.24
CA PHE A 172 8.56 -8.43 1.86
C PHE A 172 8.52 -6.94 1.50
N ALA A 173 7.56 -6.52 0.70
CA ALA A 173 7.38 -5.12 0.33
C ALA A 173 7.12 -4.24 1.57
N SER A 174 6.38 -4.75 2.57
CA SER A 174 6.16 -4.06 3.85
C SER A 174 7.45 -3.97 4.68
N ASP A 175 8.27 -5.01 4.69
CA ASP A 175 9.58 -5.00 5.36
C ASP A 175 10.55 -3.98 4.73
N LEU A 176 10.52 -3.84 3.40
CA LEU A 176 11.28 -2.78 2.71
C LEU A 176 10.82 -1.38 3.12
N LEU A 177 9.50 -1.17 3.25
CA LEU A 177 8.94 0.10 3.72
C LEU A 177 9.34 0.40 5.17
N ASP A 178 9.33 -0.62 6.04
CA ASP A 178 9.69 -0.45 7.45
C ASP A 178 11.18 -0.12 7.62
N LYS A 179 12.03 -0.62 6.72
CA LYS A 179 13.47 -0.33 6.67
C LYS A 179 13.81 1.00 6.00
N ALA A 180 12.93 1.49 5.14
CA ALA A 180 13.14 2.73 4.43
C ALA A 180 12.96 3.93 5.39
N ASP A 181 13.93 4.84 5.41
CA ASP A 181 13.79 6.10 6.16
C ASP A 181 13.00 7.12 5.33
N ILE A 182 11.73 6.78 5.08
CA ILE A 182 10.79 7.66 4.39
C ILE A 182 10.12 8.53 5.44
N GLU A 183 10.21 9.82 5.30
CA GLU A 183 9.39 10.72 6.11
C GLU A 183 7.96 10.68 5.60
N PRO A 184 6.98 10.34 6.46
CA PRO A 184 5.58 10.38 6.06
C PRO A 184 5.13 11.81 5.82
N ASP A 185 4.25 12.00 4.85
CA ASP A 185 3.63 13.29 4.62
C ASP A 185 2.76 13.69 5.81
N LEU A 186 3.01 14.88 6.33
CA LEU A 186 2.23 15.49 7.40
C LEU A 186 1.67 16.82 6.89
N TRP A 187 0.37 16.85 6.61
CA TRP A 187 -0.28 17.95 5.94
C TRP A 187 -0.85 18.98 6.91
N GLU A 188 -0.54 20.25 6.70
CA GLU A 188 -1.23 21.32 7.40
C GLU A 188 -2.64 21.51 6.80
N LEU A 189 -3.66 21.40 7.64
CA LEU A 189 -5.05 21.49 7.23
C LEU A 189 -5.56 22.94 7.30
N PHE A 190 -5.21 23.76 6.34
CA PHE A 190 -5.61 25.18 6.31
C PHE A 190 -6.87 25.45 5.45
N ASN A 191 -7.33 24.50 4.67
CA ASN A 191 -8.58 24.61 3.92
C ASN A 191 -9.14 23.24 3.45
N GLN A 192 -10.41 23.24 3.04
CA GLN A 192 -11.12 22.06 2.55
C GLN A 192 -10.45 21.43 1.31
N LYS A 193 -9.82 22.24 0.45
CA LYS A 193 -9.17 21.73 -0.77
C LYS A 193 -7.98 20.81 -0.47
N VAL A 194 -7.21 21.11 0.57
CA VAL A 194 -6.11 20.24 1.04
C VAL A 194 -6.68 18.92 1.54
N TYR A 195 -7.73 18.97 2.35
CA TYR A 195 -8.39 17.76 2.83
C TYR A 195 -8.94 16.91 1.68
N ASP A 196 -9.69 17.50 0.76
CA ASP A 196 -10.28 16.79 -0.40
C ASP A 196 -9.21 16.29 -1.37
N GLY A 197 -8.05 16.94 -1.40
CA GLY A 197 -6.90 16.56 -2.21
C GLY A 197 -6.22 15.29 -1.71
N GLU A 198 -5.94 15.23 -0.42
CA GLU A 198 -5.08 14.20 0.19
C GLU A 198 -5.87 13.10 0.91
N CYS A 199 -7.10 13.39 1.36
CA CYS A 199 -8.00 12.43 2.01
C CYS A 199 -8.94 11.76 1.00
N LYS A 200 -8.42 10.92 0.10
CA LYS A 200 -9.19 10.27 -0.97
C LYS A 200 -9.47 8.79 -0.71
N GLY A 201 -10.65 8.37 -1.15
CA GLY A 201 -10.99 6.95 -1.28
C GLY A 201 -11.13 6.21 0.05
N THR A 202 -10.38 5.13 0.22
CA THR A 202 -10.40 4.26 1.39
C THR A 202 -9.40 4.65 2.48
N THR A 203 -8.71 5.76 2.29
CA THR A 203 -7.71 6.27 3.24
C THR A 203 -8.38 6.74 4.54
N ILE A 204 -7.80 6.38 5.66
CA ILE A 204 -8.21 6.89 6.97
C ILE A 204 -7.43 8.18 7.22
N CYS A 205 -8.15 9.29 7.38
CA CYS A 205 -7.56 10.60 7.61
C CYS A 205 -7.55 10.90 9.11
N ILE A 206 -6.36 11.14 9.64
CA ILE A 206 -6.13 11.44 11.04
C ILE A 206 -5.87 12.93 11.15
N ILE A 207 -6.74 13.67 11.85
CA ILE A 207 -6.61 15.11 12.04
C ILE A 207 -6.21 15.36 13.50
N SER A 208 -5.05 15.98 13.68
CA SER A 208 -4.53 16.39 15.00
C SER A 208 -4.77 17.87 15.20
N PHE A 209 -5.50 18.22 16.26
CA PHE A 209 -5.71 19.62 16.66
C PHE A 209 -4.63 20.02 17.64
N LEU A 210 -3.79 20.95 17.23
CA LEU A 210 -2.75 21.50 18.09
C LEU A 210 -3.31 22.67 18.94
N PRO A 211 -2.71 22.97 20.09
CA PRO A 211 -3.04 24.17 20.85
C PRO A 211 -2.84 25.43 20.00
N ASN A 212 -3.62 26.46 20.30
CA ASN A 212 -3.52 27.75 19.62
C ASN A 212 -2.09 28.32 19.77
N ILE A 213 -1.61 29.00 18.73
CA ILE A 213 -0.28 29.65 18.71
C ILE A 213 -0.07 30.68 19.83
N TYR A 214 -1.15 31.25 20.40
CA TYR A 214 -1.09 32.16 21.55
C TYR A 214 -1.00 31.42 22.89
N GLU A 215 -1.31 30.10 22.91
CA GLU A 215 -1.31 29.28 24.12
C GLU A 215 -0.13 28.30 24.19
N SER A 216 0.63 28.18 23.11
CA SER A 216 1.77 27.27 22.98
C SER A 216 3.01 27.98 22.46
N SER A 217 4.16 27.61 22.99
CA SER A 217 5.46 28.07 22.46
C SER A 217 5.79 27.31 21.14
N ALA A 218 6.73 27.86 20.37
CA ALA A 218 7.23 27.21 19.18
C ALA A 218 7.84 25.82 19.47
N ASP A 219 8.53 25.69 20.62
CA ASP A 219 9.16 24.42 21.02
C ASP A 219 8.12 23.36 21.39
N GLU A 220 7.06 23.75 22.10
CA GLU A 220 5.95 22.85 22.39
C GLU A 220 5.24 22.39 21.10
N ARG A 221 4.99 23.31 20.16
CA ARG A 221 4.41 22.99 18.87
C ARG A 221 5.27 22.02 18.07
N ASN A 222 6.57 22.22 18.01
CA ASN A 222 7.53 21.32 17.39
C ASN A 222 7.53 19.94 18.06
N THR A 223 7.37 19.88 19.36
CA THR A 223 7.26 18.63 20.12
C THR A 223 5.99 17.86 19.73
N TYR A 224 4.84 18.52 19.58
CA TYR A 224 3.61 17.88 19.11
C TYR A 224 3.77 17.37 17.68
N LEU A 225 4.31 18.17 16.76
CA LEU A 225 4.54 17.77 15.36
C LEU A 225 5.50 16.59 15.27
N SER A 226 6.58 16.57 16.05
CA SER A 226 7.51 15.45 16.11
C SER A 226 6.84 14.16 16.60
N THR A 227 5.93 14.27 17.57
CA THR A 227 5.15 13.13 18.08
C THR A 227 4.20 12.58 17.00
N ILE A 228 3.48 13.46 16.30
CA ILE A 228 2.60 13.05 15.18
C ILE A 228 3.43 12.37 14.08
N MET A 229 4.59 12.94 13.74
CA MET A 229 5.52 12.38 12.77
C MET A 229 5.99 10.98 13.17
N GLN A 230 6.32 10.77 14.45
CA GLN A 230 6.73 9.46 14.97
C GLN A 230 5.60 8.44 14.88
N VAL A 231 4.36 8.84 15.20
CA VAL A 231 3.18 7.99 15.05
C VAL A 231 2.94 7.65 13.59
N ALA A 232 3.05 8.62 12.69
CA ALA A 232 2.93 8.41 11.25
C ALA A 232 4.01 7.44 10.73
N LYS A 233 5.26 7.61 11.14
CA LYS A 233 6.38 6.69 10.84
C LYS A 233 6.09 5.25 11.28
N SER A 234 5.57 5.07 12.48
CA SER A 234 5.27 3.74 13.04
C SER A 234 4.07 3.04 12.40
N ASN A 235 3.24 3.78 11.66
CA ASN A 235 2.00 3.27 11.08
C ASN A 235 1.96 3.31 9.54
N ARG A 236 3.12 3.42 8.88
CA ARG A 236 3.23 3.51 7.40
C ARG A 236 2.56 2.36 6.64
N LYS A 237 2.51 1.17 7.23
CA LYS A 237 1.87 -0.01 6.64
C LYS A 237 0.35 0.13 6.47
N TYR A 238 -0.26 1.05 7.20
CA TYR A 238 -1.70 1.33 7.09
C TYR A 238 -1.95 2.49 6.11
N PRO A 239 -3.12 2.56 5.48
CA PRO A 239 -3.48 3.63 4.57
C PRO A 239 -3.94 4.87 5.37
N PHE A 240 -3.04 5.46 6.14
CA PHE A 240 -3.30 6.65 6.94
C PHE A 240 -2.73 7.88 6.25
N THR A 241 -3.51 8.95 6.22
CA THR A 241 -3.06 10.30 5.89
C THR A 241 -3.16 11.16 7.14
N PHE A 242 -2.11 11.85 7.49
CA PHE A 242 -2.03 12.64 8.72
C PHE A 242 -2.14 14.12 8.39
N PHE A 243 -3.01 14.79 9.14
CA PHE A 243 -3.21 16.24 9.09
C PHE A 243 -3.02 16.84 10.47
N TRP A 244 -2.64 18.13 10.50
CA TRP A 244 -2.62 18.92 11.71
C TRP A 244 -3.25 20.30 11.44
N LEU A 245 -3.82 20.90 12.48
CA LEU A 245 -4.50 22.21 12.46
C LEU A 245 -4.14 22.99 13.73
#